data_d77f589dd4094151d5596dcb0a0e1051
#
_entry.id   d77f589dd4094151d5596dcb0a0e1051
#
_cell.length_a   1.000
_cell.length_b   1.000
_cell.length_c   1.000
_cell.angle_alpha   90.00
_cell.angle_beta   90.00
_cell.angle_gamma   90.00
#
_symmetry.space_group_name_H-M   'P 1'
#
loop_
_entity.id
_entity.type
_entity.pdbx_description
1 polymer ?
#
loop_
_entity_poly.entity_id
_entity_poly.type
_entity_poly.pdbx_seq_one_letter_code
_entity_poly.pdbx_strand_id
1 'polypeptide(L)'
;MNIWTNLAAYSLIETQRLYLRPFLFEDAEDFYKIASNPENLHFIFPAQADLAETQYVLANYFIKNPLGVWAICDKETNRMIGSIKFEKLDEIKSEAELGYFLRKDFWGKGLMTEAVKELVNLSFEKFQLKELKIVTHVENIGSQKVALKAGFRLFRQFKGSDRYTRKMRDYYDFRLGRGDFYE
;
A
#
# COMPACT_ATOMS: atom_id res chain seq x y z
N MET A 1 15.45 -5.88 -17.82
CA MET A 1 14.41 -4.90 -18.20
C MET A 1 14.34 -3.86 -17.09
N ASN A 2 14.17 -2.59 -17.41
CA ASN A 2 14.08 -1.51 -16.42
C ASN A 2 12.84 -1.69 -15.53
N ILE A 3 12.93 -1.38 -14.24
CA ILE A 3 11.82 -1.56 -13.30
C ILE A 3 10.56 -0.78 -13.71
N TRP A 4 10.71 0.42 -14.26
CA TRP A 4 9.58 1.24 -14.70
C TRP A 4 8.83 0.61 -15.88
N THR A 5 9.54 -0.06 -16.79
CA THR A 5 8.92 -0.85 -17.87
C THR A 5 8.10 -2.02 -17.30
N ASN A 6 8.63 -2.68 -16.27
CA ASN A 6 7.90 -3.77 -15.60
C ASN A 6 6.68 -3.25 -14.85
N LEU A 7 6.81 -2.14 -14.12
CA LEU A 7 5.68 -1.52 -13.43
C LEU A 7 4.58 -1.08 -14.40
N ALA A 8 4.96 -0.57 -15.57
CA ALA A 8 3.98 -0.23 -16.62
C ALA A 8 3.28 -1.47 -17.18
N ALA A 9 4.02 -2.57 -17.41
CA ALA A 9 3.46 -3.82 -17.89
C ALA A 9 2.49 -4.47 -16.88
N TYR A 10 2.71 -4.26 -15.60
CA TYR A 10 1.87 -4.75 -14.50
C TYR A 10 1.08 -3.64 -13.80
N SER A 11 0.65 -2.63 -14.56
CA SER A 11 -0.23 -1.57 -14.04
C SER A 11 -1.64 -2.09 -13.71
N LEU A 12 -2.05 -3.19 -14.35
CA LEU A 12 -3.29 -3.92 -14.06
C LEU A 12 -2.94 -5.29 -13.51
N ILE A 13 -3.40 -5.58 -12.30
CA ILE A 13 -3.17 -6.84 -11.61
C ILE A 13 -4.52 -7.38 -11.16
N GLU A 14 -4.73 -8.66 -11.37
CA GLU A 14 -5.93 -9.36 -10.94
C GLU A 14 -5.57 -10.42 -9.88
N THR A 15 -6.31 -10.43 -8.78
CA THR A 15 -6.24 -11.48 -7.76
C THR A 15 -7.57 -12.25 -7.72
N GLN A 16 -7.75 -13.13 -6.77
CA GLN A 16 -9.01 -13.88 -6.64
C GLN A 16 -10.21 -12.98 -6.43
N ARG A 17 -10.10 -11.96 -5.55
CA ARG A 17 -11.21 -11.09 -5.14
C ARG A 17 -11.03 -9.63 -5.52
N LEU A 18 -9.87 -9.24 -6.05
CA LEU A 18 -9.50 -7.85 -6.25
C LEU A 18 -9.01 -7.59 -7.67
N TYR A 19 -9.20 -6.35 -8.12
CA TYR A 19 -8.42 -5.72 -9.17
C TYR A 19 -7.52 -4.66 -8.55
N LEU A 20 -6.25 -4.63 -8.94
CA LEU A 20 -5.32 -3.54 -8.64
C LEU A 20 -5.08 -2.81 -9.96
N ARG A 21 -5.40 -1.53 -10.02
CA ARG A 21 -5.31 -0.70 -11.21
C ARG A 21 -4.84 0.72 -10.90
N PRO A 22 -4.41 1.50 -11.88
CA PRO A 22 -4.18 2.93 -11.67
C PRO A 22 -5.43 3.62 -11.11
N PHE A 23 -5.22 4.64 -10.27
CA PHE A 23 -6.32 5.50 -9.83
C PHE A 23 -6.90 6.29 -11.00
N LEU A 24 -8.21 6.48 -10.97
CA LEU A 24 -8.97 7.32 -11.88
C LEU A 24 -9.54 8.52 -11.13
N PHE A 25 -9.79 9.62 -11.82
CA PHE A 25 -10.39 10.80 -11.18
C PHE A 25 -11.80 10.50 -10.65
N GLU A 26 -12.52 9.59 -11.28
CA GLU A 26 -13.84 9.09 -10.85
C GLU A 26 -13.81 8.33 -9.52
N ASP A 27 -12.63 7.87 -9.07
CA ASP A 27 -12.47 7.26 -7.75
C ASP A 27 -12.62 8.24 -6.58
N ALA A 28 -12.70 9.55 -6.86
CA ALA A 28 -12.71 10.58 -5.85
C ALA A 28 -13.83 10.41 -4.79
N GLU A 29 -15.01 9.99 -5.20
CA GLU A 29 -16.11 9.74 -4.27
C GLU A 29 -15.85 8.56 -3.35
N ASP A 30 -15.33 7.45 -3.86
CA ASP A 30 -14.96 6.28 -3.06
C ASP A 30 -13.76 6.58 -2.18
N PHE A 31 -12.79 7.35 -2.69
CA PHE A 31 -11.65 7.82 -1.90
C PHE A 31 -12.10 8.73 -0.75
N TYR A 32 -13.04 9.64 -1.01
CA TYR A 32 -13.59 10.53 0.02
C TYR A 32 -14.29 9.77 1.15
N LYS A 33 -14.99 8.68 0.86
CA LYS A 33 -15.59 7.82 1.90
C LYS A 33 -14.53 7.26 2.86
N ILE A 34 -13.31 7.03 2.38
CA ILE A 34 -12.18 6.60 3.22
C ILE A 34 -11.56 7.82 3.91
N ALA A 35 -11.24 8.84 3.13
CA ALA A 35 -10.45 10.00 3.54
C ALA A 35 -11.20 10.97 4.47
N SER A 36 -12.52 10.97 4.47
CA SER A 36 -13.35 11.77 5.37
C SER A 36 -13.65 11.10 6.71
N ASN A 37 -13.40 9.81 6.84
CA ASN A 37 -13.70 9.06 8.05
C ASN A 37 -12.43 8.82 8.89
N PRO A 38 -12.27 9.50 10.05
CA PRO A 38 -11.10 9.32 10.91
C PRO A 38 -10.85 7.88 11.34
N GLU A 39 -11.88 7.03 11.43
CA GLU A 39 -11.73 5.63 11.79
C GLU A 39 -10.97 4.81 10.74
N ASN A 40 -11.00 5.23 9.46
CA ASN A 40 -10.21 4.60 8.40
C ASN A 40 -8.74 5.02 8.46
N LEU A 41 -8.42 6.16 9.12
CA LEU A 41 -7.20 6.92 8.90
C LEU A 41 -6.24 6.91 10.09
N HIS A 42 -6.51 6.10 11.10
CA HIS A 42 -5.83 6.17 12.41
C HIS A 42 -4.29 6.19 12.32
N PHE A 43 -3.71 5.54 11.31
CA PHE A 43 -2.25 5.48 11.09
C PHE A 43 -1.83 5.90 9.69
N ILE A 44 -2.68 6.57 8.91
CA ILE A 44 -2.45 6.77 7.47
C ILE A 44 -2.15 8.24 7.16
N PHE A 45 -3.18 9.06 7.08
CA PHE A 45 -3.09 10.50 6.79
C PHE A 45 -4.24 11.25 7.50
N PRO A 46 -4.15 12.58 7.66
CA PRO A 46 -5.23 13.38 8.25
C PRO A 46 -6.52 13.29 7.45
N ALA A 47 -7.66 13.32 8.15
CA ALA A 47 -8.97 13.36 7.51
C ALA A 47 -9.10 14.58 6.61
N GLN A 48 -9.69 14.38 5.43
CA GLN A 48 -9.93 15.43 4.45
C GLN A 48 -11.29 16.08 4.68
N ALA A 49 -11.35 17.40 4.54
CA ALA A 49 -12.52 18.18 4.91
C ALA A 49 -13.68 18.02 3.92
N ASP A 50 -13.37 17.94 2.63
CA ASP A 50 -14.36 17.90 1.56
C ASP A 50 -13.88 17.12 0.33
N LEU A 51 -14.79 16.98 -0.64
CA LEU A 51 -14.50 16.27 -1.89
C LEU A 51 -13.45 17.01 -2.74
N ALA A 52 -13.42 18.34 -2.70
CA ALA A 52 -12.45 19.12 -3.48
C ALA A 52 -11.02 18.89 -2.98
N GLU A 53 -10.82 18.83 -1.67
CA GLU A 53 -9.53 18.46 -1.07
C GLU A 53 -9.13 17.02 -1.47
N THR A 54 -10.09 16.10 -1.44
CA THR A 54 -9.88 14.71 -1.88
C THR A 54 -9.49 14.64 -3.35
N GLN A 55 -10.14 15.37 -4.24
CA GLN A 55 -9.80 15.44 -5.66
C GLN A 55 -8.39 15.99 -5.86
N TYR A 56 -8.01 17.03 -5.12
CA TYR A 56 -6.65 17.56 -5.15
C TYR A 56 -5.60 16.51 -4.72
N VAL A 57 -5.84 15.83 -3.60
CA VAL A 57 -4.94 14.78 -3.09
C VAL A 57 -4.85 13.63 -4.08
N LEU A 58 -5.99 13.17 -4.60
CA LEU A 58 -6.03 12.08 -5.57
C LEU A 58 -5.22 12.42 -6.84
N ALA A 59 -5.44 13.60 -7.41
CA ALA A 59 -4.74 14.02 -8.62
C ALA A 59 -3.23 14.16 -8.41
N ASN A 60 -2.82 14.81 -7.33
CA ASN A 60 -1.41 15.20 -7.13
C ASN A 60 -0.54 14.11 -6.49
N TYR A 61 -1.12 13.17 -5.73
CA TYR A 61 -0.37 12.15 -5.00
C TYR A 61 -0.62 10.72 -5.47
N PHE A 62 -1.69 10.47 -6.25
CA PHE A 62 -2.04 9.11 -6.69
C PHE A 62 -2.11 8.96 -8.21
N ILE A 63 -2.57 9.98 -8.95
CA ILE A 63 -2.74 9.93 -10.40
C ILE A 63 -1.52 10.47 -11.15
N LYS A 64 -0.93 11.56 -10.68
CA LYS A 64 0.14 12.28 -11.37
C LYS A 64 1.37 11.41 -11.71
N ASN A 65 1.72 10.48 -10.81
CA ASN A 65 2.82 9.53 -11.00
C ASN A 65 2.28 8.11 -10.73
N PRO A 66 1.65 7.46 -11.72
CA PRO A 66 0.84 6.27 -11.46
C PRO A 66 1.63 4.97 -11.33
N LEU A 67 2.86 4.89 -11.81
CA LEU A 67 3.63 3.64 -11.78
C LEU A 67 4.04 3.28 -10.36
N GLY A 68 3.69 2.06 -9.95
CA GLY A 68 3.92 1.61 -8.58
C GLY A 68 2.85 2.05 -7.58
N VAL A 69 1.72 2.58 -8.07
CA VAL A 69 0.59 3.03 -7.25
C VAL A 69 -0.68 2.39 -7.79
N TRP A 70 -1.37 1.61 -6.97
CA TRP A 70 -2.59 0.90 -7.38
C TRP A 70 -3.77 1.24 -6.47
N ALA A 71 -4.90 1.54 -7.09
CA ALA A 71 -6.20 1.47 -6.45
C ALA A 71 -6.57 0.01 -6.25
N ILE A 72 -7.05 -0.35 -5.08
CA ILE A 72 -7.60 -1.67 -4.79
C ILE A 72 -9.10 -1.60 -5.05
N CYS A 73 -9.59 -2.43 -5.97
CA CYS A 73 -11.01 -2.52 -6.32
C CYS A 73 -11.54 -3.89 -5.96
N ASP A 74 -12.67 -3.90 -5.29
CA ASP A 74 -13.40 -5.13 -4.95
C ASP A 74 -14.15 -5.65 -6.20
N LYS A 75 -13.93 -6.91 -6.57
CA LYS A 75 -14.56 -7.52 -7.73
C LYS A 75 -16.07 -7.63 -7.62
N GLU A 76 -16.59 -7.83 -6.42
CA GLU A 76 -18.02 -8.02 -6.18
C GLU A 76 -18.79 -6.73 -6.45
N THR A 77 -18.28 -5.59 -5.99
CA THR A 77 -18.95 -4.29 -6.10
C THR A 77 -18.40 -3.42 -7.22
N ASN A 78 -17.26 -3.77 -7.78
CA ASN A 78 -16.50 -2.97 -8.75
C ASN A 78 -16.15 -1.56 -8.24
N ARG A 79 -16.01 -1.38 -6.91
CA ARG A 79 -15.71 -0.11 -6.27
C ARG A 79 -14.27 -0.09 -5.75
N MET A 80 -13.66 1.10 -5.76
CA MET A 80 -12.38 1.33 -5.12
C MET A 80 -12.55 1.32 -3.59
N ILE A 81 -11.79 0.45 -2.92
CA ILE A 81 -11.89 0.22 -1.48
C ILE A 81 -10.59 0.53 -0.73
N GLY A 82 -9.52 0.83 -1.41
CA GLY A 82 -8.23 1.11 -0.80
C GLY A 82 -7.12 1.36 -1.80
N SER A 83 -5.90 1.35 -1.30
CA SER A 83 -4.69 1.55 -2.08
C SER A 83 -3.55 0.66 -1.59
N ILE A 84 -2.69 0.25 -2.52
CA ILE A 84 -1.38 -0.32 -2.23
C ILE A 84 -0.36 0.31 -3.18
N LYS A 85 0.82 0.68 -2.66
CA LYS A 85 1.85 1.33 -3.46
C LYS A 85 3.25 1.08 -2.93
N PHE A 86 4.24 1.33 -3.77
CA PHE A 86 5.61 1.54 -3.34
C PHE A 86 5.76 2.98 -2.81
N GLU A 87 5.87 3.11 -1.49
CA GLU A 87 6.12 4.41 -0.83
C GLU A 87 7.53 4.93 -1.14
N LYS A 88 8.48 4.01 -1.19
CA LYS A 88 9.86 4.25 -1.56
C LYS A 88 10.32 3.13 -2.46
N LEU A 89 11.00 3.50 -3.52
CA LEU A 89 11.62 2.58 -4.47
C LEU A 89 13.08 2.99 -4.66
N ASP A 90 13.99 2.13 -4.25
CA ASP A 90 15.43 2.31 -4.44
C ASP A 90 15.92 1.39 -5.57
N GLU A 91 16.08 1.96 -6.76
CA GLU A 91 16.50 1.21 -7.93
C GLU A 91 17.94 0.67 -7.80
N ILE A 92 18.82 1.40 -7.10
CA ILE A 92 20.23 1.01 -6.94
C ILE A 92 20.33 -0.21 -6.04
N LYS A 93 19.61 -0.20 -4.92
CA LYS A 93 19.57 -1.33 -3.99
C LYS A 93 18.61 -2.43 -4.43
N SER A 94 17.71 -2.15 -5.36
CA SER A 94 16.60 -3.01 -5.74
C SER A 94 15.69 -3.34 -4.54
N GLU A 95 15.32 -2.32 -3.78
CA GLU A 95 14.48 -2.43 -2.59
C GLU A 95 13.25 -1.53 -2.71
N ALA A 96 12.15 -1.94 -2.09
CA ALA A 96 10.96 -1.09 -2.01
C ALA A 96 10.29 -1.19 -0.64
N GLU A 97 9.66 -0.08 -0.23
CA GLU A 97 8.79 -0.01 0.94
C GLU A 97 7.33 0.00 0.47
N LEU A 98 6.52 -0.90 0.99
CA LEU A 98 5.08 -0.97 0.71
C LEU A 98 4.29 -0.12 1.69
N GLY A 99 3.37 0.68 1.15
CA GLY A 99 2.34 1.36 1.92
C GLY A 99 0.96 0.98 1.42
N TYR A 100 -0.02 0.88 2.31
CA TYR A 100 -1.37 0.48 1.96
C TYR A 100 -2.39 0.96 2.97
N PHE A 101 -3.63 1.12 2.51
CA PHE A 101 -4.81 1.34 3.34
C PHE A 101 -6.04 0.72 2.71
N LEU A 102 -7.04 0.43 3.56
CA LEU A 102 -8.29 -0.19 3.15
C LEU A 102 -9.45 0.45 3.93
N ARG A 103 -10.59 0.62 3.27
CA ARG A 103 -11.83 1.06 3.93
C ARG A 103 -12.20 0.10 5.05
N LYS A 104 -12.60 0.65 6.20
CA LYS A 104 -12.78 -0.10 7.45
C LYS A 104 -13.74 -1.29 7.33
N ASP A 105 -14.83 -1.13 6.60
CA ASP A 105 -15.83 -2.18 6.41
C ASP A 105 -15.34 -3.40 5.59
N PHE A 106 -14.14 -3.28 4.98
CA PHE A 106 -13.43 -4.38 4.31
C PHE A 106 -12.31 -5.00 5.15
N TRP A 107 -12.09 -4.53 6.37
CA TRP A 107 -11.08 -5.09 7.26
C TRP A 107 -11.46 -6.50 7.75
N GLY A 108 -10.46 -7.27 8.16
CA GLY A 108 -10.66 -8.61 8.76
C GLY A 108 -11.07 -9.69 7.78
N LYS A 109 -11.13 -9.41 6.48
CA LYS A 109 -11.53 -10.36 5.43
C LYS A 109 -10.35 -10.95 4.65
N GLY A 110 -9.12 -10.59 5.00
CA GLY A 110 -7.91 -11.04 4.32
C GLY A 110 -7.62 -10.38 2.97
N LEU A 111 -8.35 -9.33 2.59
CA LEU A 111 -8.22 -8.67 1.29
C LEU A 111 -6.87 -7.95 1.14
N MET A 112 -6.42 -7.22 2.16
CA MET A 112 -5.11 -6.57 2.10
C MET A 112 -3.98 -7.59 2.08
N THR A 113 -4.08 -8.67 2.83
CA THR A 113 -3.11 -9.77 2.77
C THR A 113 -3.03 -10.38 1.37
N GLU A 114 -4.18 -10.55 0.69
CA GLU A 114 -4.25 -11.02 -0.69
C GLU A 114 -3.52 -10.07 -1.66
N ALA A 115 -3.77 -8.77 -1.56
CA ALA A 115 -3.11 -7.75 -2.37
C ALA A 115 -1.59 -7.70 -2.11
N VAL A 116 -1.16 -7.72 -0.85
CA VAL A 116 0.26 -7.70 -0.48
C VAL A 116 0.97 -8.95 -0.99
N LYS A 117 0.40 -10.14 -0.84
CA LYS A 117 0.99 -11.39 -1.33
C LYS A 117 1.19 -11.37 -2.84
N GLU A 118 0.23 -10.87 -3.60
CA GLU A 118 0.37 -10.76 -5.06
C GLU A 118 1.47 -9.77 -5.42
N LEU A 119 1.52 -8.62 -4.76
CA LEU A 119 2.57 -7.64 -5.03
C LEU A 119 3.96 -8.14 -4.60
N VAL A 120 4.07 -8.93 -3.53
CA VAL A 120 5.30 -9.63 -3.14
C VAL A 120 5.76 -10.56 -4.25
N ASN A 121 4.85 -11.41 -4.77
CA ASN A 121 5.14 -12.32 -5.85
C ASN A 121 5.68 -11.57 -7.08
N LEU A 122 4.96 -10.55 -7.56
CA LEU A 122 5.39 -9.75 -8.71
C LEU A 122 6.71 -9.02 -8.45
N SER A 123 6.94 -8.53 -7.23
CA SER A 123 8.16 -7.83 -6.86
C SER A 123 9.40 -8.68 -7.04
N PHE A 124 9.34 -9.95 -6.67
CA PHE A 124 10.48 -10.85 -6.80
C PHE A 124 10.57 -11.52 -8.18
N GLU A 125 9.43 -11.90 -8.77
CA GLU A 125 9.38 -12.59 -10.06
C GLU A 125 9.56 -11.66 -11.26
N LYS A 126 8.93 -10.51 -11.23
CA LYS A 126 8.84 -9.60 -12.39
C LYS A 126 9.62 -8.31 -12.22
N PHE A 127 9.55 -7.68 -11.05
CA PHE A 127 10.25 -6.42 -10.81
C PHE A 127 11.70 -6.62 -10.38
N GLN A 128 12.10 -7.87 -10.06
CA GLN A 128 13.44 -8.27 -9.67
C GLN A 128 14.00 -7.51 -8.47
N LEU A 129 13.12 -7.13 -7.56
CA LEU A 129 13.52 -6.56 -6.29
C LEU A 129 14.23 -7.62 -5.44
N LYS A 130 15.11 -7.16 -4.57
CA LYS A 130 15.88 -8.01 -3.64
C LYS A 130 15.26 -8.06 -2.26
N GLU A 131 14.66 -6.96 -1.84
CA GLU A 131 14.04 -6.83 -0.52
C GLU A 131 12.79 -5.94 -0.57
N LEU A 132 11.79 -6.33 0.18
CA LEU A 132 10.60 -5.53 0.47
C LEU A 132 10.54 -5.19 1.95
N LYS A 133 10.02 -3.99 2.25
CA LYS A 133 9.86 -3.46 3.60
C LYS A 133 8.42 -3.02 3.83
N ILE A 134 7.95 -3.20 5.05
CA ILE A 134 6.70 -2.62 5.56
C ILE A 134 7.04 -1.94 6.88
N VAL A 135 6.86 -0.61 6.92
CA VAL A 135 7.05 0.18 8.14
C VAL A 135 5.68 0.56 8.68
N THR A 136 5.42 0.25 9.93
CA THR A 136 4.12 0.50 10.55
C THR A 136 4.28 0.92 12.01
N HIS A 137 3.33 1.71 12.52
CA HIS A 137 3.25 2.03 13.94
C HIS A 137 3.12 0.76 14.78
N VAL A 138 3.78 0.74 15.93
CA VAL A 138 3.69 -0.41 16.87
C VAL A 138 2.27 -0.67 17.36
N GLU A 139 1.40 0.34 17.32
CA GLU A 139 -0.01 0.24 17.69
C GLU A 139 -0.91 -0.29 16.56
N ASN A 140 -0.41 -0.31 15.31
CA ASN A 140 -1.18 -0.76 14.15
C ASN A 140 -1.13 -2.29 14.00
N ILE A 141 -1.90 -2.97 14.82
CA ILE A 141 -1.95 -4.44 14.86
C ILE A 141 -2.43 -5.04 13.53
N GLY A 142 -3.36 -4.35 12.84
CA GLY A 142 -3.87 -4.81 11.55
C GLY A 142 -2.77 -4.91 10.50
N SER A 143 -1.94 -3.86 10.37
CA SER A 143 -0.81 -3.84 9.42
C SER A 143 0.27 -4.87 9.77
N GLN A 144 0.55 -5.07 11.07
CA GLN A 144 1.49 -6.11 11.51
C GLN A 144 1.02 -7.52 11.12
N LYS A 145 -0.27 -7.80 11.30
CA LYS A 145 -0.86 -9.09 10.89
C LYS A 145 -0.76 -9.32 9.39
N VAL A 146 -1.00 -8.29 8.59
CA VAL A 146 -0.83 -8.34 7.13
C VAL A 146 0.61 -8.66 6.76
N ALA A 147 1.59 -7.95 7.34
CA ALA A 147 3.01 -8.18 7.09
C ALA A 147 3.42 -9.63 7.43
N LEU A 148 3.07 -10.10 8.62
CA LEU A 148 3.41 -11.48 9.06
C LEU A 148 2.75 -12.55 8.17
N LYS A 149 1.48 -12.38 7.82
CA LYS A 149 0.77 -13.32 6.94
C LYS A 149 1.30 -13.33 5.50
N ALA A 150 1.90 -12.23 5.06
CA ALA A 150 2.54 -12.13 3.76
C ALA A 150 4.00 -12.61 3.75
N GLY A 151 4.50 -13.13 4.88
CA GLY A 151 5.83 -13.73 4.99
C GLY A 151 6.93 -12.78 5.48
N PHE A 152 6.60 -11.54 5.77
CA PHE A 152 7.57 -10.60 6.34
C PHE A 152 7.93 -10.99 7.78
N ARG A 153 9.17 -10.68 8.15
CA ARG A 153 9.68 -10.87 9.52
C ARG A 153 10.02 -9.53 10.14
N LEU A 154 9.80 -9.41 11.45
CA LEU A 154 10.21 -8.21 12.19
C LEU A 154 11.74 -8.11 12.18
N PHE A 155 12.24 -7.01 11.61
CA PHE A 155 13.66 -6.72 11.55
C PHE A 155 14.12 -5.86 12.74
N ARG A 156 13.37 -4.79 13.05
CA ARG A 156 13.66 -3.90 14.18
C ARG A 156 12.46 -3.06 14.59
N GLN A 157 12.55 -2.55 15.83
CA GLN A 157 11.74 -1.42 16.29
C GLN A 157 12.62 -0.16 16.31
N PHE A 158 12.06 0.97 15.94
CA PHE A 158 12.77 2.25 15.97
C PHE A 158 11.84 3.40 16.27
N LYS A 159 12.43 4.53 16.73
CA LYS A 159 11.71 5.80 16.87
C LYS A 159 11.90 6.64 15.61
N GLY A 160 10.81 7.21 15.14
CA GLY A 160 10.81 8.09 13.98
C GLY A 160 9.82 9.22 14.13
N SER A 161 9.99 10.28 13.34
CA SER A 161 9.04 11.37 13.28
C SER A 161 7.84 10.98 12.43
N ASP A 162 6.65 11.09 12.99
CA ASP A 162 5.41 10.93 12.24
C ASP A 162 5.34 11.99 11.11
N ARG A 163 5.01 11.54 9.91
CA ARG A 163 5.00 12.37 8.69
C ARG A 163 4.12 13.61 8.82
N TYR A 164 2.98 13.45 9.45
CA TYR A 164 1.92 14.47 9.51
C TYR A 164 1.96 15.28 10.81
N THR A 165 2.06 14.60 11.94
CA THR A 165 2.03 15.26 13.26
C THR A 165 3.39 15.77 13.70
N ARG A 166 4.48 15.31 13.08
CA ARG A 166 5.88 15.60 13.46
C ARG A 166 6.24 15.14 14.88
N LYS A 167 5.37 14.37 15.52
CA LYS A 167 5.66 13.75 16.83
C LYS A 167 6.49 12.50 16.66
N MET A 168 7.36 12.27 17.61
CA MET A 168 8.11 11.01 17.67
C MET A 168 7.18 9.86 18.01
N ARG A 169 7.27 8.78 17.24
CA ARG A 169 6.46 7.55 17.37
C ARG A 169 7.37 6.34 17.30
N ASP A 170 6.88 5.23 17.83
CA ASP A 170 7.53 3.94 17.68
C ASP A 170 6.98 3.20 16.48
N TYR A 171 7.90 2.63 15.69
CA TYR A 171 7.61 1.90 14.46
C TYR A 171 8.24 0.50 14.50
N TYR A 172 7.59 -0.44 13.82
CA TYR A 172 8.18 -1.69 13.39
C TYR A 172 8.59 -1.62 11.92
N ASP A 173 9.80 -2.14 11.64
CA ASP A 173 10.33 -2.35 10.28
C ASP A 173 10.28 -3.86 10.02
N PHE A 174 9.35 -4.28 9.19
CA PHE A 174 9.22 -5.66 8.71
C PHE A 174 9.90 -5.79 7.36
N ARG A 175 10.60 -6.91 7.13
CA ARG A 175 11.33 -7.16 5.90
C ARG A 175 11.07 -8.54 5.36
N LEU A 176 11.15 -8.66 4.04
CA LEU A 176 11.12 -9.90 3.30
C LEU A 176 12.17 -9.83 2.19
N GLY A 177 13.20 -10.66 2.28
CA GLY A 177 14.21 -10.82 1.25
C GLY A 177 13.77 -11.83 0.18
N ARG A 178 14.24 -11.66 -1.05
CA ARG A 178 13.98 -12.58 -2.15
C ARG A 178 14.38 -14.02 -1.83
N GLY A 179 15.50 -14.22 -1.11
CA GLY A 179 15.96 -15.53 -0.68
C GLY A 179 14.94 -16.22 0.24
N ASP A 180 14.42 -15.50 1.22
CA ASP A 180 13.43 -16.03 2.18
C ASP A 180 12.08 -16.33 1.53
N PHE A 181 11.75 -15.67 0.43
CA PHE A 181 10.50 -15.92 -0.31
C PHE A 181 10.47 -17.28 -1.00
N TYR A 182 11.64 -17.78 -1.43
CA TYR A 182 11.75 -19.07 -2.13
C TYR A 182 12.06 -20.25 -1.21
N GLU A 183 12.33 -20.03 0.07
CA GLU A 183 12.49 -21.07 1.09
C GLU A 183 11.15 -21.57 1.64
#